data_78cd187c26484c5483e1c31d9f2e94b0
#
_entry.id   78cd187c26484c5483e1c31d9f2e94b0
#
_cell.length_a   1.000
_cell.length_b   1.000
_cell.length_c   1.000
_cell.angle_alpha   90.00
_cell.angle_beta   90.00
_cell.angle_gamma   90.00
#
_symmetry.space_group_name_H-M   'P 1'
#
loop_
_entity.id
_entity.type
_entity.pdbx_description
1 polymer ?
#
loop_
_entity_poly.entity_id
_entity_poly.type
_entity_poly.pdbx_seq_one_letter_code
_entity_poly.pdbx_strand_id
1 'polypeptide(L)'
;MKICFIASSGGHFEQIMMLKPLMDKYDSFIVTEKTNYIASNSENKIYYLIQMNRKESTFIFKMLVNSLKTLKILITEKPNCIISTGALATIPMCLFGKLLGKKVIFIESFAKVDSQTLSGKFIYKFADRFYVQWEGMKKLYPNAIFKGGIYWYL
;
A
#
# COMPACT_ATOMS: atom_id res chain seq x y z
N MET A 1 -1.83 -2.47 18.90
CA MET A 1 -0.92 -2.27 17.73
C MET A 1 -1.71 -1.49 16.69
N LYS A 2 -1.19 -0.37 16.21
CA LYS A 2 -1.86 0.46 15.20
C LYS A 2 -1.30 0.18 13.80
N ILE A 3 -2.18 -0.04 12.83
CA ILE A 3 -1.80 -0.43 11.47
C ILE A 3 -2.31 0.61 10.46
N CYS A 4 -1.44 1.05 9.57
CA CYS A 4 -1.78 1.83 8.39
C CYS A 4 -1.96 0.89 7.20
N PHE A 5 -3.14 0.88 6.59
CA PHE A 5 -3.42 0.21 5.33
C PHE A 5 -3.38 1.25 4.21
N ILE A 6 -2.50 1.06 3.22
CA ILE A 6 -2.34 2.05 2.14
C ILE A 6 -2.37 1.40 0.76
N ALA A 7 -3.18 1.97 -0.12
CA ALA A 7 -3.28 1.59 -1.52
C ALA A 7 -3.61 2.82 -2.38
N SER A 8 -3.24 2.79 -3.66
CA SER A 8 -3.86 3.69 -4.62
C SER A 8 -5.31 3.26 -4.88
N SER A 9 -6.06 4.09 -5.58
CA SER A 9 -7.44 3.79 -5.99
C SER A 9 -7.54 2.60 -6.96
N GLY A 10 -8.76 2.12 -7.20
CA GLY A 10 -9.06 1.00 -8.11
C GLY A 10 -8.66 -0.36 -7.54
N GLY A 11 -8.16 -1.26 -8.40
CA GLY A 11 -7.87 -2.64 -8.02
C GLY A 11 -6.90 -2.82 -6.86
N HIS A 12 -5.98 -1.87 -6.63
CA HIS A 12 -5.12 -1.89 -5.44
C HIS A 12 -5.92 -1.63 -4.16
N PHE A 13 -6.90 -0.73 -4.22
CA PHE A 13 -7.81 -0.48 -3.11
C PHE A 13 -8.71 -1.68 -2.82
N GLU A 14 -9.24 -2.32 -3.85
CA GLU A 14 -10.01 -3.56 -3.69
C GLU A 14 -9.18 -4.64 -3.00
N GLN A 15 -7.94 -4.83 -3.42
CA GLN A 15 -7.05 -5.80 -2.78
C GLN A 15 -6.78 -5.49 -1.31
N ILE A 16 -6.57 -4.22 -0.94
CA ILE A 16 -6.35 -3.89 0.46
C ILE A 16 -7.60 -4.11 1.31
N MET A 17 -8.80 -3.90 0.74
CA MET A 17 -10.07 -4.13 1.42
C MET A 17 -10.34 -5.62 1.69
N MET A 18 -9.70 -6.55 0.96
CA MET A 18 -9.73 -7.98 1.30
C MET A 18 -9.08 -8.28 2.66
N LEU A 19 -8.29 -7.35 3.18
CA LEU A 19 -7.72 -7.44 4.53
C LEU A 19 -8.63 -6.87 5.62
N LYS A 20 -9.92 -6.65 5.32
CA LYS A 20 -10.89 -6.15 6.31
C LYS A 20 -10.89 -6.95 7.62
N PRO A 21 -10.84 -8.28 7.65
CA PRO A 21 -10.76 -9.02 8.90
C PRO A 21 -9.55 -8.65 9.77
N LEU A 22 -8.45 -8.23 9.15
CA LEU A 22 -7.27 -7.73 9.86
C LEU A 22 -7.49 -6.29 10.35
N MET A 23 -8.18 -5.47 9.56
CA MET A 23 -8.54 -4.09 9.95
C MET A 23 -9.46 -4.09 11.18
N ASP A 24 -10.42 -5.01 11.22
CA ASP A 24 -11.38 -5.13 12.32
C ASP A 24 -10.72 -5.64 13.63
N LYS A 25 -9.63 -6.38 13.50
CA LYS A 25 -8.89 -6.96 14.64
C LYS A 25 -7.96 -5.97 15.33
N TYR A 26 -7.46 -4.96 14.64
CA TYR A 26 -6.46 -4.02 15.14
C TYR A 26 -6.95 -2.57 15.04
N ASP A 27 -6.43 -1.70 15.90
CA ASP A 27 -6.56 -0.26 15.68
C ASP A 27 -5.95 0.08 14.32
N SER A 28 -6.77 0.58 13.41
CA SER A 28 -6.35 0.73 12.02
C SER A 28 -6.94 1.96 11.34
N PHE A 29 -6.24 2.44 10.32
CA PHE A 29 -6.72 3.48 9.43
C PHE A 29 -6.27 3.20 8.00
N ILE A 30 -6.98 3.79 7.05
CA ILE A 30 -6.74 3.59 5.62
C ILE A 30 -6.20 4.89 5.02
N VAL A 31 -5.25 4.76 4.09
CA VAL A 31 -4.74 5.85 3.26
C VAL A 31 -4.92 5.46 1.80
N THR A 32 -5.62 6.30 1.02
CA THR A 32 -5.87 6.02 -0.39
C THR A 32 -5.97 7.31 -1.21
N GLU A 33 -5.96 7.21 -2.52
CA GLU A 33 -6.17 8.34 -3.40
C GLU A 33 -7.65 8.74 -3.41
N LYS A 34 -7.91 10.06 -3.43
CA LYS A 34 -9.28 10.58 -3.53
C LYS A 34 -9.83 10.33 -4.94
N THR A 35 -10.91 9.58 -5.04
CA THR A 35 -11.67 9.36 -6.28
C THR A 35 -13.16 9.55 -6.02
N ASN A 36 -13.95 9.69 -7.09
CA ASN A 36 -15.40 9.83 -6.99
C ASN A 36 -16.13 8.54 -6.56
N TYR A 37 -15.41 7.41 -6.47
CA TYR A 37 -15.96 6.07 -6.25
C TYR A 37 -15.58 5.44 -4.91
N ILE A 38 -14.97 6.19 -3.99
CA ILE A 38 -14.63 5.60 -2.69
C ILE A 38 -15.91 5.45 -1.89
N ALA A 39 -16.30 4.20 -1.68
CA ALA A 39 -17.47 3.85 -0.89
C ALA A 39 -17.32 4.39 0.54
N SER A 40 -18.27 5.21 0.94
CA SER A 40 -18.40 5.85 2.25
C SER A 40 -18.72 4.88 3.41
N ASN A 41 -18.66 3.57 3.19
CA ASN A 41 -19.10 2.53 4.13
C ASN A 41 -17.99 1.88 4.95
N SER A 42 -16.81 2.51 5.04
CA SER A 42 -15.77 2.02 5.94
C SER A 42 -15.93 2.65 7.33
N GLU A 43 -16.04 1.84 8.36
CA GLU A 43 -15.99 2.29 9.77
C GLU A 43 -14.60 2.81 10.15
N ASN A 44 -13.58 2.48 9.37
CA ASN A 44 -12.22 2.91 9.58
C ASN A 44 -12.01 4.36 9.15
N LYS A 45 -11.16 5.08 9.88
CA LYS A 45 -10.70 6.42 9.50
C LYS A 45 -9.95 6.37 8.17
N ILE A 46 -10.32 7.22 7.22
CA ILE A 46 -9.71 7.26 5.88
C ILE A 46 -9.01 8.60 5.68
N TYR A 47 -7.77 8.55 5.21
CA TYR A 47 -7.00 9.69 4.75
C TYR A 47 -6.89 9.68 3.22
N TYR A 48 -6.98 10.83 2.60
CA TYR A 48 -6.99 10.97 1.15
C TYR A 48 -5.72 11.66 0.64
N LEU A 49 -5.05 10.97 -0.29
CA LEU A 49 -3.98 11.51 -1.11
C LEU A 49 -4.54 12.10 -2.41
N ILE A 50 -3.75 12.92 -3.09
CA ILE A 50 -4.07 13.40 -4.43
C ILE A 50 -3.87 12.25 -5.40
N GLN A 51 -4.86 12.01 -6.26
CA GLN A 51 -4.75 11.03 -7.33
C GLN A 51 -3.61 11.41 -8.29
N MET A 52 -2.76 10.44 -8.59
CA MET A 52 -1.57 10.64 -9.42
C MET A 52 -1.59 9.76 -10.66
N ASN A 53 -1.24 10.37 -11.79
CA ASN A 53 -0.91 9.63 -13.00
C ASN A 53 0.50 10.04 -13.44
N ARG A 54 1.40 9.07 -13.61
CA ARG A 54 2.79 9.34 -14.01
C ARG A 54 2.94 9.96 -15.41
N LYS A 55 1.90 9.94 -16.24
CA LYS A 55 1.89 10.60 -17.55
C LYS A 55 1.53 12.08 -17.50
N GLU A 56 1.08 12.57 -16.34
CA GLU A 56 0.74 13.97 -16.16
C GLU A 56 1.98 14.84 -15.93
N SER A 57 2.01 16.04 -16.50
CA SER A 57 3.08 17.02 -16.26
C SER A 57 3.21 17.43 -14.79
N THR A 58 2.10 17.36 -14.04
CA THR A 58 2.03 17.69 -12.60
C THR A 58 2.45 16.55 -11.69
N PHE A 59 2.89 15.41 -12.22
CA PHE A 59 3.21 14.21 -11.44
C PHE A 59 4.18 14.46 -10.28
N ILE A 60 5.31 15.16 -10.57
CA ILE A 60 6.35 15.44 -9.56
C ILE A 60 5.79 16.32 -8.45
N PHE A 61 5.01 17.36 -8.81
CA PHE A 61 4.39 18.23 -7.83
C PHE A 61 3.39 17.49 -6.94
N LYS A 62 2.51 16.66 -7.54
CA LYS A 62 1.58 15.80 -6.78
C LYS A 62 2.32 14.81 -5.86
N MET A 63 3.43 14.24 -6.33
CA MET A 63 4.28 13.36 -5.52
C MET A 63 4.84 14.09 -4.29
N LEU A 64 5.33 15.32 -4.43
CA LEU A 64 5.81 16.14 -3.32
C LEU A 64 4.69 16.43 -2.32
N VAL A 65 3.52 16.86 -2.78
CA VAL A 65 2.37 17.13 -1.91
C VAL A 65 1.94 15.86 -1.17
N ASN A 66 1.85 14.73 -1.85
CA ASN A 66 1.51 13.45 -1.22
C ASN A 66 2.59 12.99 -0.24
N SER A 67 3.87 13.26 -0.50
CA SER A 67 4.97 12.99 0.43
C SER A 67 4.84 13.78 1.73
N LEU A 68 4.51 15.07 1.65
CA LEU A 68 4.27 15.90 2.84
C LEU A 68 3.02 15.44 3.61
N LYS A 69 1.94 15.08 2.90
CA LYS A 69 0.73 14.53 3.53
C LYS A 69 1.01 13.23 4.26
N THR A 70 1.74 12.30 3.64
CA THR A 70 2.09 11.00 4.26
C THR A 70 2.97 11.19 5.48
N LEU A 71 3.94 12.10 5.44
CA LEU A 71 4.78 12.41 6.59
C LEU A 71 3.95 12.96 7.75
N LYS A 72 3.03 13.89 7.47
CA LYS A 72 2.09 14.41 8.47
C LYS A 72 1.25 13.30 9.09
N ILE A 73 0.68 12.40 8.27
CA ILE A 73 -0.10 11.26 8.75
C ILE A 73 0.74 10.34 9.64
N LEU A 74 1.98 10.02 9.25
CA LEU A 74 2.88 9.18 10.03
C LEU A 74 3.21 9.78 11.41
N ILE A 75 3.43 11.09 11.47
CA ILE A 75 3.72 11.82 12.71
C ILE A 75 2.49 11.87 13.61
N THR A 76 1.30 12.09 13.04
CA THR A 76 0.04 12.21 13.78
C THR A 76 -0.47 10.86 14.27
N GLU A 77 -0.54 9.87 13.39
CA GLU A 77 -1.14 8.56 13.68
C GLU A 77 -0.16 7.58 14.35
N LYS A 78 1.12 7.76 14.14
CA LYS A 78 2.21 6.94 14.71
C LYS A 78 1.97 5.42 14.56
N PRO A 79 1.67 4.89 13.36
CA PRO A 79 1.42 3.47 13.19
C PRO A 79 2.66 2.64 13.58
N ASN A 80 2.43 1.42 14.04
CA ASN A 80 3.50 0.45 14.28
C ASN A 80 3.88 -0.28 13.00
N CYS A 81 2.89 -0.49 12.11
CA CYS A 81 3.03 -1.24 10.89
C CYS A 81 2.31 -0.54 9.74
N ILE A 82 2.87 -0.66 8.53
CA ILE A 82 2.31 -0.17 7.28
C ILE A 82 2.15 -1.38 6.37
N ILE A 83 0.93 -1.60 5.86
CA ILE A 83 0.61 -2.64 4.89
C ILE A 83 0.17 -1.97 3.61
N SER A 84 0.83 -2.28 2.50
CA SER A 84 0.56 -1.67 1.19
C SER A 84 0.33 -2.74 0.12
N THR A 85 -0.66 -2.50 -0.75
CA THR A 85 -0.89 -3.25 -1.99
C THR A 85 -0.45 -2.49 -3.24
N GLY A 86 0.20 -1.31 -3.09
CA GLY A 86 0.67 -0.45 -4.20
C GLY A 86 -0.34 0.68 -4.46
N ALA A 87 -0.18 1.54 -5.45
CA ALA A 87 0.88 1.67 -6.43
C ALA A 87 1.89 2.79 -6.08
N LEU A 88 2.21 3.71 -7.04
CA LEU A 88 3.24 4.74 -6.84
C LEU A 88 2.93 5.71 -5.69
N ALA A 89 1.65 6.07 -5.48
CA ALA A 89 1.22 6.95 -4.40
C ALA A 89 1.56 6.43 -2.99
N THR A 90 1.81 5.13 -2.87
CA THR A 90 2.11 4.48 -1.58
C THR A 90 3.59 4.51 -1.22
N ILE A 91 4.47 4.79 -2.19
CA ILE A 91 5.93 4.77 -1.99
C ILE A 91 6.38 5.70 -0.86
N PRO A 92 5.95 6.98 -0.80
CA PRO A 92 6.38 7.88 0.28
C PRO A 92 6.01 7.35 1.67
N MET A 93 4.81 6.78 1.84
CA MET A 93 4.37 6.21 3.11
C MET A 93 5.26 5.05 3.54
N CYS A 94 5.55 4.11 2.63
CA CYS A 94 6.41 2.97 2.92
C CYS A 94 7.85 3.41 3.23
N LEU A 95 8.39 4.34 2.44
CA LEU A 95 9.77 4.82 2.60
C LEU A 95 9.95 5.57 3.92
N PHE A 96 9.12 6.60 4.17
CA PHE A 96 9.20 7.38 5.41
C PHE A 96 8.87 6.53 6.63
N GLY A 97 7.89 5.63 6.51
CA GLY A 97 7.59 4.69 7.58
C GLY A 97 8.81 3.85 7.94
N LYS A 98 9.50 3.30 6.94
CA LYS A 98 10.73 2.54 7.17
C LYS A 98 11.83 3.37 7.83
N LEU A 99 12.06 4.60 7.37
CA LEU A 99 13.03 5.53 7.95
C LEU A 99 12.69 5.89 9.41
N LEU A 100 11.40 5.94 9.74
CA LEU A 100 10.90 6.17 11.11
C LEU A 100 10.81 4.88 11.95
N GLY A 101 11.42 3.79 11.51
CA GLY A 101 11.48 2.51 12.25
C GLY A 101 10.17 1.72 12.27
N LYS A 102 9.21 2.04 11.39
CA LYS A 102 7.95 1.30 11.29
C LYS A 102 8.16 0.01 10.49
N LYS A 103 7.37 -1.03 10.81
CA LYS A 103 7.35 -2.24 9.99
C LYS A 103 6.63 -1.98 8.67
N VAL A 104 7.23 -2.40 7.57
CA VAL A 104 6.66 -2.26 6.22
C VAL A 104 6.39 -3.64 5.63
N ILE A 105 5.13 -3.90 5.33
CA ILE A 105 4.66 -5.10 4.65
C ILE A 105 4.11 -4.68 3.29
N PHE A 106 4.61 -5.29 2.24
CA PHE A 106 4.12 -5.03 0.89
C PHE A 106 3.54 -6.31 0.27
N ILE A 107 2.42 -6.17 -0.39
CA ILE A 107 1.76 -7.24 -1.14
C ILE A 107 1.76 -6.80 -2.59
N GLU A 108 2.47 -7.55 -3.44
CA GLU A 108 2.53 -7.28 -4.88
C GLU A 108 1.15 -7.46 -5.51
N SER A 109 0.87 -6.71 -6.56
CA SER A 109 -0.44 -6.72 -7.22
C SER A 109 -0.83 -8.11 -7.72
N PHE A 110 -2.08 -8.53 -7.49
CA PHE A 110 -2.66 -9.75 -8.03
C PHE A 110 -2.64 -9.80 -9.55
N ALA A 111 -2.76 -8.64 -10.22
CA ALA A 111 -2.67 -8.53 -11.67
C ALA A 111 -1.25 -8.77 -12.23
N LYS A 112 -0.25 -8.98 -11.36
CA LYS A 112 1.15 -9.22 -11.75
C LYS A 112 1.52 -10.68 -11.57
N VAL A 113 1.38 -11.44 -12.66
CA VAL A 113 1.63 -12.88 -12.70
C VAL A 113 3.11 -13.19 -13.00
N ASP A 114 3.73 -12.40 -13.88
CA ASP A 114 5.07 -12.64 -14.45
C ASP A 114 5.93 -11.39 -14.58
N SER A 115 5.48 -10.25 -14.05
CA SER A 115 6.18 -8.97 -14.14
C SER A 115 6.05 -8.17 -12.86
N GLN A 116 7.05 -7.32 -12.59
CA GLN A 116 7.11 -6.48 -11.39
C GLN A 116 6.35 -5.17 -11.61
N THR A 117 5.67 -4.67 -10.54
CA THR A 117 5.26 -3.25 -10.52
C THR A 117 6.48 -2.37 -10.21
N LEU A 118 6.42 -1.09 -10.61
CA LEU A 118 7.48 -0.14 -10.27
C LEU A 118 7.57 0.08 -8.75
N SER A 119 6.41 0.18 -8.09
CA SER A 119 6.35 0.29 -6.63
C SER A 119 6.88 -0.95 -5.94
N GLY A 120 6.49 -2.14 -6.40
CA GLY A 120 6.98 -3.41 -5.86
C GLY A 120 8.50 -3.54 -6.00
N LYS A 121 9.05 -3.28 -7.20
CA LYS A 121 10.50 -3.31 -7.44
C LYS A 121 11.28 -2.36 -6.52
N PHE A 122 10.72 -1.20 -6.22
CA PHE A 122 11.36 -0.23 -5.33
C PHE A 122 11.24 -0.65 -3.86
N ILE A 123 10.03 -1.00 -3.40
CA ILE A 123 9.74 -1.30 -2.00
C ILE A 123 10.35 -2.65 -1.57
N TYR A 124 10.49 -3.61 -2.49
CA TYR A 124 11.15 -4.89 -2.22
C TYR A 124 12.54 -4.76 -1.59
N LYS A 125 13.26 -3.67 -1.90
CA LYS A 125 14.63 -3.43 -1.40
C LYS A 125 14.69 -3.18 0.11
N PHE A 126 13.59 -2.77 0.74
CA PHE A 126 13.59 -2.36 2.15
C PHE A 126 12.39 -2.85 2.97
N ALA A 127 11.39 -3.48 2.36
CA ALA A 127 10.23 -4.02 3.07
C ALA A 127 10.66 -5.09 4.09
N ASP A 128 10.06 -5.09 5.27
CA ASP A 128 10.29 -6.12 6.29
C ASP A 128 9.66 -7.46 5.90
N ARG A 129 8.54 -7.41 5.17
CA ARG A 129 7.88 -8.56 4.56
C ARG A 129 7.39 -8.17 3.17
N PHE A 130 7.62 -9.03 2.21
CA PHE A 130 7.16 -8.85 0.85
C PHE A 130 6.40 -10.09 0.40
N TYR A 131 5.13 -9.93 0.06
CA TYR A 131 4.28 -11.01 -0.37
C TYR A 131 4.05 -10.94 -1.88
N VAL A 132 4.07 -12.10 -2.52
CA VAL A 132 3.64 -12.28 -3.91
C VAL A 132 2.39 -13.15 -3.93
N GLN A 133 1.52 -12.92 -4.90
CA GLN A 133 0.23 -13.59 -5.01
C GLN A 133 0.25 -14.75 -6.03
N TRP A 134 1.36 -14.89 -6.74
CA TRP A 134 1.63 -15.99 -7.67
C TRP A 134 3.01 -16.58 -7.35
N GLU A 135 3.10 -17.90 -7.29
CA GLU A 135 4.34 -18.58 -6.93
C GLU A 135 5.47 -18.27 -7.91
N GLY A 136 5.14 -18.17 -9.22
CA GLY A 136 6.08 -17.82 -10.27
C GLY A 136 6.79 -16.48 -10.07
N MET A 137 6.20 -15.56 -9.32
CA MET A 137 6.79 -14.26 -8.99
C MET A 137 8.03 -14.36 -8.10
N LYS A 138 8.25 -15.48 -7.42
CA LYS A 138 9.48 -15.72 -6.65
C LYS A 138 10.73 -15.74 -7.53
N LYS A 139 10.60 -15.98 -8.84
CA LYS A 139 11.71 -15.81 -9.80
C LYS A 139 12.19 -14.37 -9.89
N LEU A 140 11.27 -13.41 -9.72
CA LEU A 140 11.56 -11.97 -9.80
C LEU A 140 11.82 -11.35 -8.41
N TYR A 141 11.31 -11.99 -7.36
CA TYR A 141 11.45 -11.60 -5.96
C TYR A 141 11.85 -12.82 -5.12
N PRO A 142 13.15 -13.23 -5.16
CA PRO A 142 13.59 -14.51 -4.57
C PRO A 142 13.27 -14.67 -3.07
N ASN A 143 13.30 -13.57 -2.30
CA ASN A 143 13.02 -13.58 -0.86
C ASN A 143 11.55 -13.28 -0.54
N ALA A 144 10.67 -13.21 -1.55
CA ALA A 144 9.26 -12.96 -1.31
C ALA A 144 8.55 -14.19 -0.72
N ILE A 145 7.50 -13.92 0.04
CA ILE A 145 6.67 -14.93 0.68
C ILE A 145 5.46 -15.18 -0.23
N PHE A 146 5.22 -16.43 -0.60
CA PHE A 146 4.00 -16.86 -1.26
C PHE A 146 3.11 -17.60 -0.26
N LYS A 147 1.85 -17.18 -0.15
CA LYS A 147 0.83 -17.79 0.72
C LYS A 147 -0.53 -17.91 0.01
N GLY A 148 -0.53 -17.90 -1.31
CA GLY A 148 -1.74 -17.84 -2.12
C GLY A 148 -2.10 -16.42 -2.54
N GLY A 149 -3.15 -16.29 -3.34
CA GLY A 149 -3.70 -15.01 -3.78
C GLY A 149 -4.69 -14.45 -2.77
N ILE A 150 -4.77 -13.14 -2.68
CA ILE A 150 -5.63 -12.43 -1.72
C ILE A 150 -7.13 -12.73 -1.92
N TYR A 151 -7.52 -13.21 -3.10
CA TYR A 151 -8.88 -13.56 -3.48
C TYR A 151 -9.20 -15.06 -3.35
N TRP A 152 -8.24 -15.91 -2.95
CA TRP A 152 -8.44 -17.37 -2.98
C TRP A 152 -9.21 -17.91 -1.76
N TYR A 153 -9.52 -17.09 -0.80
CA TYR A 153 -10.21 -17.47 0.44
C TYR A 153 -11.62 -16.83 0.55
N LEU A 154 -12.22 -16.50 -0.59
CA LEU A 154 -13.60 -16.02 -0.70
C LEU A 154 -14.57 -17.17 -0.93
#